data_be16386df308b7b9d7cc777c2069315b
#
_entry.id   be16386df308b7b9d7cc777c2069315b
#
_cell.length_a   1.000
_cell.length_b   1.000
_cell.length_c   1.000
_cell.angle_alpha   90.00
_cell.angle_beta   90.00
_cell.angle_gamma   90.00
#
_symmetry.space_group_name_H-M   'P 1'
#
loop_
_entity.id
_entity.type
_entity.pdbx_description
1 polymer ?
#
loop_
_entity_poly.entity_id
_entity_poly.type
_entity_poly.pdbx_seq_one_letter_code
_entity_poly.pdbx_strand_id
1 'polypeptide(L)'
;MKKILLTLALAFCCAAGQGQTTAKPADVNIQELNTKWAKFTQYAEQKQINKAVEEGIRISTLFTQNRQYKEAFATCRQMDALIYYNEQEKKSPEYKLRFMVGKERLRMYTNLKNTEQCKILLKQLHSYTDQLKSDSLQEELLMTEANYYQTFGMTDKSLECYNILFQKRSAGKDEKGIDQCYKDMLGYAEQNNNAPLAIAMRKLYTSWQDSIKAVKTANELNTLQQKYETSQK
;
A
#
# COMPACT_ATOMS: atom_id res chain seq x y z
N MET A 1 14.02 -7.02 -26.97
CA MET A 1 14.08 -6.90 -25.52
C MET A 1 15.50 -6.78 -24.92
N LYS A 2 16.46 -7.69 -25.21
CA LYS A 2 17.84 -7.60 -24.65
C LYS A 2 18.52 -6.24 -24.82
N LYS A 3 18.40 -5.58 -25.99
CA LYS A 3 19.04 -4.27 -26.25
C LYS A 3 18.40 -3.10 -25.48
N ILE A 4 17.11 -3.17 -25.18
CA ILE A 4 16.39 -2.10 -24.47
C ILE A 4 16.66 -2.17 -22.95
N LEU A 5 16.72 -3.37 -22.38
CA LEU A 5 17.08 -3.59 -20.98
C LEU A 5 18.54 -3.21 -20.68
N LEU A 6 19.47 -3.48 -21.62
CA LEU A 6 20.90 -3.13 -21.46
C LEU A 6 21.11 -1.60 -21.49
N THR A 7 20.38 -0.88 -22.35
CA THR A 7 20.47 0.60 -22.43
C THR A 7 19.89 1.28 -21.20
N LEU A 8 18.88 0.70 -20.55
CA LEU A 8 18.27 1.22 -19.33
C LEU A 8 19.16 1.00 -18.09
N ALA A 9 19.88 -0.12 -18.02
CA ALA A 9 20.81 -0.40 -16.91
C ALA A 9 22.06 0.50 -16.95
N LEU A 10 22.58 0.83 -18.12
CA LEU A 10 23.77 1.69 -18.31
C LEU A 10 23.48 3.18 -18.04
N ALA A 11 22.25 3.65 -18.23
CA ALA A 11 21.88 5.04 -17.97
C ALA A 11 21.87 5.38 -16.45
N PHE A 12 21.83 4.40 -15.58
CA PHE A 12 21.77 4.62 -14.13
C PHE A 12 23.15 4.84 -13.48
N CYS A 13 24.22 4.33 -14.07
CA CYS A 13 25.58 4.49 -13.52
C CYS A 13 26.15 5.91 -13.68
N CYS A 14 25.57 6.75 -14.55
CA CYS A 14 26.14 8.08 -14.88
C CYS A 14 25.41 9.28 -14.24
N ALA A 15 24.33 9.08 -13.46
CA ALA A 15 23.52 10.19 -12.93
C ALA A 15 23.79 10.54 -11.44
N ALA A 16 24.91 10.10 -10.87
CA ALA A 16 25.31 10.50 -9.52
C ALA A 16 26.10 11.81 -9.55
N GLY A 17 25.47 12.90 -10.00
CA GLY A 17 26.12 14.21 -10.05
C GLY A 17 25.15 15.37 -10.04
N GLN A 18 25.18 16.11 -8.93
CA GLN A 18 24.78 17.51 -8.74
C GLN A 18 23.30 17.88 -8.78
N GLY A 19 22.81 18.23 -7.61
CA GLY A 19 21.56 18.98 -7.41
C GLY A 19 21.33 19.28 -5.94
N GLN A 20 21.41 20.53 -5.58
CA GLN A 20 21.28 21.14 -4.26
C GLN A 20 20.23 20.50 -3.36
N THR A 21 20.61 20.11 -2.13
CA THR A 21 19.68 19.73 -1.07
C THR A 21 20.20 20.11 0.30
N THR A 22 19.37 20.81 1.02
CA THR A 22 19.43 21.01 2.46
C THR A 22 18.85 19.76 3.14
N ALA A 23 19.64 18.88 3.53
CA ALA A 23 19.60 17.72 4.41
C ALA A 23 20.21 16.51 3.68
N LYS A 24 21.28 15.96 4.27
CA LYS A 24 21.98 14.77 3.75
C LYS A 24 20.96 13.61 3.67
N PRO A 25 20.69 13.03 2.49
CA PRO A 25 19.88 11.82 2.41
C PRO A 25 20.58 10.74 3.23
N ALA A 26 19.82 9.94 3.98
CA ALA A 26 20.36 8.73 4.55
C ALA A 26 20.91 7.88 3.40
N ASP A 27 22.15 7.40 3.52
CA ASP A 27 22.78 6.63 2.44
C ASP A 27 21.96 5.36 2.21
N VAL A 28 21.38 5.25 1.01
CA VAL A 28 20.73 3.99 0.57
C VAL A 28 21.77 2.89 0.67
N ASN A 29 21.41 1.78 1.29
CA ASN A 29 22.27 0.61 1.31
C ASN A 29 22.47 0.13 -0.14
N ILE A 30 23.61 0.52 -0.73
CA ILE A 30 23.95 0.24 -2.14
C ILE A 30 23.95 -1.27 -2.40
N GLN A 31 24.38 -2.10 -1.45
CA GLN A 31 24.40 -3.56 -1.59
C GLN A 31 22.98 -4.13 -1.68
N GLU A 32 22.07 -3.65 -0.84
CA GLU A 32 20.66 -4.05 -0.89
C GLU A 32 20.02 -3.62 -2.21
N LEU A 33 20.26 -2.38 -2.63
CA LEU A 33 19.74 -1.85 -3.88
C LEU A 33 20.23 -2.65 -5.08
N ASN A 34 21.53 -2.96 -5.16
CA ASN A 34 22.10 -3.76 -6.24
C ASN A 34 21.49 -5.17 -6.28
N THR A 35 21.27 -5.78 -5.11
CA THR A 35 20.63 -7.10 -5.02
C THR A 35 19.20 -7.08 -5.55
N LYS A 36 18.43 -6.04 -5.23
CA LYS A 36 17.04 -5.87 -5.74
C LYS A 36 17.03 -5.61 -7.25
N TRP A 37 17.94 -4.78 -7.76
CA TRP A 37 18.08 -4.55 -9.20
C TRP A 37 18.46 -5.80 -9.97
N ALA A 38 19.37 -6.62 -9.46
CA ALA A 38 19.73 -7.90 -10.07
C ALA A 38 18.49 -8.82 -10.17
N LYS A 39 17.68 -8.92 -9.12
CA LYS A 39 16.43 -9.69 -9.13
C LYS A 39 15.40 -9.11 -10.10
N PHE A 40 15.20 -7.79 -10.10
CA PHE A 40 14.31 -7.11 -11.06
C PHE A 40 14.67 -7.48 -12.51
N THR A 41 15.95 -7.34 -12.86
CA THR A 41 16.45 -7.67 -14.21
C THR A 41 16.27 -9.15 -14.53
N GLN A 42 16.65 -10.04 -13.61
CA GLN A 42 16.48 -11.49 -13.77
C GLN A 42 15.02 -11.87 -14.03
N TYR A 43 14.07 -11.35 -13.22
CA TYR A 43 12.64 -11.64 -13.40
C TYR A 43 12.10 -11.06 -14.70
N ALA A 44 12.55 -9.88 -15.11
CA ALA A 44 12.16 -9.27 -16.38
C ALA A 44 12.65 -10.10 -17.59
N GLU A 45 13.90 -10.58 -17.55
CA GLU A 45 14.47 -11.46 -18.59
C GLU A 45 13.74 -12.81 -18.67
N GLN A 46 13.35 -13.36 -17.53
CA GLN A 46 12.57 -14.60 -17.42
C GLN A 46 11.08 -14.42 -17.73
N LYS A 47 10.65 -13.21 -18.11
CA LYS A 47 9.22 -12.85 -18.34
C LYS A 47 8.31 -13.08 -17.11
N GLN A 48 8.87 -13.10 -15.92
CA GLN A 48 8.12 -13.16 -14.65
C GLN A 48 7.68 -11.75 -14.21
N ILE A 49 6.82 -11.14 -15.02
CA ILE A 49 6.49 -9.70 -14.93
C ILE A 49 5.94 -9.31 -13.55
N ASN A 50 5.09 -10.15 -12.94
CA ASN A 50 4.57 -9.88 -11.59
C ASN A 50 5.70 -9.73 -10.58
N LYS A 51 6.67 -10.65 -10.57
CA LYS A 51 7.82 -10.60 -9.65
C LYS A 51 8.75 -9.43 -9.96
N ALA A 52 8.95 -9.12 -11.24
CA ALA A 52 9.72 -7.93 -11.63
C ALA A 52 9.06 -6.66 -11.11
N VAL A 53 7.75 -6.49 -11.28
CA VAL A 53 7.02 -5.33 -10.76
C VAL A 53 7.09 -5.25 -9.23
N GLU A 54 6.96 -6.36 -8.51
CA GLU A 54 7.11 -6.40 -7.05
C GLU A 54 8.50 -5.94 -6.60
N GLU A 55 9.58 -6.41 -7.23
CA GLU A 55 10.93 -5.93 -6.93
C GLU A 55 11.12 -4.46 -7.33
N GLY A 56 10.56 -4.02 -8.44
CA GLY A 56 10.55 -2.61 -8.84
C GLY A 56 9.86 -1.71 -7.81
N ILE A 57 8.76 -2.14 -7.22
CA ILE A 57 8.09 -1.43 -6.13
C ILE A 57 8.99 -1.36 -4.89
N ARG A 58 9.68 -2.44 -4.51
CA ARG A 58 10.62 -2.43 -3.39
C ARG A 58 11.77 -1.44 -3.61
N ILE A 59 12.31 -1.40 -4.85
CA ILE A 59 13.34 -0.43 -5.25
C ILE A 59 12.80 1.01 -5.17
N SER A 60 11.62 1.27 -5.75
CA SER A 60 10.97 2.58 -5.71
C SER A 60 10.70 3.04 -4.28
N THR A 61 10.29 2.09 -3.41
CA THR A 61 10.07 2.35 -1.98
C THR A 61 11.35 2.79 -1.28
N LEU A 62 12.48 2.12 -1.51
CA LEU A 62 13.78 2.52 -0.96
C LEU A 62 14.17 3.93 -1.39
N PHE A 63 14.04 4.24 -2.67
CA PHE A 63 14.30 5.59 -3.17
C PHE A 63 13.38 6.64 -2.54
N THR A 64 12.09 6.34 -2.41
CA THR A 64 11.10 7.25 -1.81
C THR A 64 11.40 7.52 -0.33
N GLN A 65 11.77 6.50 0.43
CA GLN A 65 12.16 6.63 1.84
C GLN A 65 13.39 7.54 2.02
N ASN A 66 14.30 7.51 1.05
CA ASN A 66 15.48 8.36 1.03
C ASN A 66 15.26 9.68 0.27
N ARG A 67 14.02 10.04 -0.06
CA ARG A 67 13.63 11.27 -0.78
C ARG A 67 14.24 11.41 -2.19
N GLN A 68 14.69 10.30 -2.76
CA GLN A 68 15.22 10.21 -4.13
C GLN A 68 14.08 9.99 -5.13
N TYR A 69 13.18 10.97 -5.23
CA TYR A 69 11.95 10.84 -6.03
C TYR A 69 12.21 10.69 -7.53
N LYS A 70 13.29 11.30 -8.05
CA LYS A 70 13.65 11.17 -9.48
C LYS A 70 13.92 9.71 -9.86
N GLU A 71 14.68 9.02 -9.03
CA GLU A 71 15.04 7.60 -9.17
C GLU A 71 13.81 6.70 -8.97
N ALA A 72 12.98 7.01 -7.98
CA ALA A 72 11.74 6.30 -7.73
C ALA A 72 10.77 6.39 -8.93
N PHE A 73 10.58 7.57 -9.52
CA PHE A 73 9.77 7.74 -10.73
C PHE A 73 10.41 7.06 -11.95
N ALA A 74 11.75 7.06 -12.07
CA ALA A 74 12.43 6.34 -13.13
C ALA A 74 12.17 4.82 -13.04
N THR A 75 12.19 4.27 -11.82
CA THR A 75 11.84 2.86 -11.57
C THR A 75 10.39 2.57 -11.97
N CYS A 76 9.45 3.46 -11.64
CA CYS A 76 8.05 3.30 -12.07
C CYS A 76 7.91 3.30 -13.60
N ARG A 77 8.66 4.13 -14.31
CA ARG A 77 8.66 4.13 -15.80
C ARG A 77 9.17 2.81 -16.37
N GLN A 78 10.18 2.18 -15.74
CA GLN A 78 10.67 0.86 -16.18
C GLN A 78 9.61 -0.23 -15.97
N MET A 79 8.93 -0.21 -14.82
CA MET A 79 7.80 -1.12 -14.56
C MET A 79 6.67 -0.94 -15.59
N ASP A 80 6.31 0.31 -15.93
CA ASP A 80 5.29 0.56 -16.96
C ASP A 80 5.70 0.03 -18.33
N ALA A 81 6.97 0.18 -18.71
CA ALA A 81 7.46 -0.37 -19.97
C ALA A 81 7.34 -1.90 -19.99
N LEU A 82 7.70 -2.59 -18.90
CA LEU A 82 7.53 -4.04 -18.79
C LEU A 82 6.05 -4.45 -18.87
N ILE A 83 5.16 -3.75 -18.16
CA ILE A 83 3.73 -4.02 -18.20
C ILE A 83 3.19 -3.81 -19.61
N TYR A 84 3.54 -2.70 -20.25
CA TYR A 84 3.11 -2.41 -21.63
C TYR A 84 3.51 -3.50 -22.61
N TYR A 85 4.77 -3.95 -22.61
CA TYR A 85 5.21 -5.03 -23.50
C TYR A 85 4.51 -6.36 -23.21
N ASN A 86 4.27 -6.68 -21.94
CA ASN A 86 3.51 -7.86 -21.55
C ASN A 86 2.06 -7.81 -22.03
N GLU A 87 1.41 -6.65 -21.93
CA GLU A 87 0.05 -6.43 -22.44
C GLU A 87 -0.04 -6.58 -23.96
N GLN A 88 0.95 -6.07 -24.69
CA GLN A 88 1.02 -6.24 -26.16
C GLN A 88 1.21 -7.73 -26.54
N GLU A 89 2.02 -8.47 -25.80
CA GLU A 89 2.26 -9.89 -26.04
C GLU A 89 0.99 -10.72 -25.72
N LYS A 90 0.35 -10.44 -24.59
CA LYS A 90 -0.88 -11.13 -24.13
C LYS A 90 -2.16 -10.66 -24.83
N LYS A 91 -2.13 -9.49 -25.47
CA LYS A 91 -3.32 -8.80 -26.00
C LYS A 91 -4.41 -8.57 -24.93
N SER A 92 -3.99 -8.34 -23.71
CA SER A 92 -4.88 -8.16 -22.55
C SER A 92 -4.27 -7.15 -21.57
N PRO A 93 -5.06 -6.22 -21.01
CA PRO A 93 -4.59 -5.25 -20.04
C PRO A 93 -4.27 -5.92 -18.70
N GLU A 94 -3.21 -5.47 -18.06
CA GLU A 94 -2.73 -5.95 -16.75
C GLU A 94 -3.13 -4.98 -15.64
N TYR A 95 -4.44 -4.81 -15.41
CA TYR A 95 -4.98 -3.83 -14.46
C TYR A 95 -4.41 -3.96 -13.05
N LYS A 96 -4.16 -5.18 -12.56
CA LYS A 96 -3.56 -5.42 -11.24
C LYS A 96 -2.14 -4.82 -11.15
N LEU A 97 -1.31 -5.04 -12.16
CA LEU A 97 0.05 -4.50 -12.18
C LEU A 97 0.04 -2.96 -12.32
N ARG A 98 -0.85 -2.45 -13.17
CA ARG A 98 -1.06 -0.99 -13.29
C ARG A 98 -1.54 -0.35 -12.00
N PHE A 99 -2.42 -1.03 -11.26
CA PHE A 99 -2.85 -0.60 -9.94
C PHE A 99 -1.68 -0.53 -8.96
N MET A 100 -0.84 -1.56 -8.90
CA MET A 100 0.31 -1.59 -8.01
C MET A 100 1.30 -0.44 -8.28
N VAL A 101 1.64 -0.20 -9.54
CA VAL A 101 2.55 0.91 -9.93
C VAL A 101 1.89 2.28 -9.72
N GLY A 102 0.59 2.40 -10.04
CA GLY A 102 -0.17 3.63 -9.83
C GLY A 102 -0.26 4.03 -8.36
N LYS A 103 -0.47 3.06 -7.46
CA LYS A 103 -0.46 3.26 -6.01
C LYS A 103 0.91 3.77 -5.52
N GLU A 104 2.00 3.20 -6.02
CA GLU A 104 3.33 3.64 -5.67
C GLU A 104 3.60 5.09 -6.12
N ARG A 105 3.14 5.47 -7.33
CA ARG A 105 3.18 6.87 -7.79
C ARG A 105 2.32 7.79 -6.93
N LEU A 106 1.13 7.35 -6.56
CA LEU A 106 0.26 8.14 -5.69
C LEU A 106 0.96 8.46 -4.36
N ARG A 107 1.63 7.48 -3.76
CA ARG A 107 2.42 7.67 -2.54
C ARG A 107 3.51 8.72 -2.73
N MET A 108 4.26 8.67 -3.84
CA MET A 108 5.30 9.65 -4.14
C MET A 108 4.72 11.06 -4.33
N TYR A 109 3.66 11.22 -5.13
CA TYR A 109 3.03 12.52 -5.33
C TYR A 109 2.36 13.06 -4.07
N THR A 110 1.84 12.18 -3.21
CA THR A 110 1.34 12.56 -1.88
C THR A 110 2.46 13.14 -1.02
N ASN A 111 3.64 12.50 -0.97
CA ASN A 111 4.80 13.01 -0.26
C ASN A 111 5.30 14.35 -0.82
N LEU A 112 5.21 14.54 -2.14
CA LEU A 112 5.56 15.79 -2.83
C LEU A 112 4.46 16.86 -2.75
N LYS A 113 3.34 16.57 -2.08
CA LYS A 113 2.16 17.45 -1.98
C LYS A 113 1.59 17.90 -3.35
N ASN A 114 1.75 17.07 -4.38
CA ASN A 114 1.21 17.35 -5.71
C ASN A 114 -0.23 16.85 -5.84
N THR A 115 -1.18 17.70 -5.43
CA THR A 115 -2.62 17.40 -5.36
C THR A 115 -3.20 17.03 -6.73
N GLU A 116 -2.77 17.69 -7.79
CA GLU A 116 -3.33 17.46 -9.15
C GLU A 116 -2.96 16.07 -9.65
N GLN A 117 -1.70 15.67 -9.52
CA GLN A 117 -1.29 14.32 -9.91
C GLN A 117 -1.93 13.25 -9.04
N CYS A 118 -2.12 13.51 -7.74
CA CYS A 118 -2.84 12.61 -6.85
C CYS A 118 -4.28 12.38 -7.31
N LYS A 119 -5.03 13.43 -7.67
CA LYS A 119 -6.41 13.31 -8.16
C LYS A 119 -6.51 12.48 -9.44
N ILE A 120 -5.59 12.70 -10.38
CA ILE A 120 -5.53 11.94 -11.64
C ILE A 120 -5.30 10.47 -11.35
N LEU A 121 -4.33 10.15 -10.50
CA LEU A 121 -3.99 8.78 -10.14
C LEU A 121 -5.11 8.08 -9.37
N LEU A 122 -5.75 8.75 -8.41
CA LEU A 122 -6.91 8.19 -7.71
C LEU A 122 -8.01 7.78 -8.67
N LYS A 123 -8.36 8.64 -9.65
CA LYS A 123 -9.34 8.30 -10.66
C LYS A 123 -8.94 7.08 -11.51
N GLN A 124 -7.66 6.96 -11.84
CA GLN A 124 -7.15 5.79 -12.57
C GLN A 124 -7.21 4.51 -11.72
N LEU A 125 -6.82 4.60 -10.43
CA LEU A 125 -6.85 3.46 -9.51
C LEU A 125 -8.28 2.93 -9.30
N HIS A 126 -9.27 3.81 -9.15
CA HIS A 126 -10.69 3.43 -9.13
C HIS A 126 -11.08 2.68 -10.40
N SER A 127 -10.73 3.22 -11.58
CA SER A 127 -11.03 2.54 -12.85
C SER A 127 -10.42 1.13 -12.91
N TYR A 128 -9.21 0.93 -12.39
CA TYR A 128 -8.59 -0.40 -12.38
C TYR A 128 -9.30 -1.36 -11.40
N THR A 129 -9.68 -0.89 -10.22
CA THR A 129 -10.42 -1.73 -9.25
C THR A 129 -11.80 -2.12 -9.75
N ASP A 130 -12.49 -1.23 -10.47
CA ASP A 130 -13.80 -1.50 -11.08
C ASP A 130 -13.71 -2.58 -12.15
N GLN A 131 -12.62 -2.57 -12.95
CA GLN A 131 -12.37 -3.61 -13.96
C GLN A 131 -12.06 -4.97 -13.34
N LEU A 132 -11.33 -5.00 -12.23
CA LEU A 132 -10.91 -6.22 -11.55
C LEU A 132 -11.99 -6.83 -10.66
N LYS A 133 -12.95 -6.04 -10.19
CA LYS A 133 -14.04 -6.46 -9.27
C LYS A 133 -13.50 -7.24 -8.06
N SER A 134 -12.34 -6.83 -7.54
CA SER A 134 -11.65 -7.48 -6.43
C SER A 134 -11.86 -6.71 -5.13
N ASP A 135 -12.54 -7.33 -4.15
CA ASP A 135 -12.76 -6.74 -2.83
C ASP A 135 -11.44 -6.36 -2.13
N SER A 136 -10.43 -7.23 -2.23
CA SER A 136 -9.11 -6.97 -1.64
C SER A 136 -8.46 -5.72 -2.22
N LEU A 137 -8.54 -5.49 -3.53
CA LEU A 137 -7.98 -4.29 -4.17
C LEU A 137 -8.81 -3.04 -3.87
N GLN A 138 -10.12 -3.17 -3.70
CA GLN A 138 -10.96 -2.07 -3.26
C GLN A 138 -10.63 -1.64 -1.83
N GLU A 139 -10.40 -2.58 -0.91
CA GLU A 139 -9.95 -2.27 0.45
C GLU A 139 -8.57 -1.62 0.45
N GLU A 140 -7.63 -2.13 -0.36
CA GLU A 140 -6.30 -1.54 -0.52
C GLU A 140 -6.36 -0.11 -1.08
N LEU A 141 -7.29 0.17 -2.01
CA LEU A 141 -7.55 1.51 -2.52
C LEU A 141 -8.11 2.42 -1.43
N LEU A 142 -9.10 1.98 -0.67
CA LEU A 142 -9.68 2.75 0.45
C LEU A 142 -8.62 3.13 1.50
N MET A 143 -7.72 2.20 1.87
CA MET A 143 -6.59 2.51 2.76
C MET A 143 -5.64 3.54 2.14
N THR A 144 -5.38 3.44 0.85
CA THR A 144 -4.53 4.38 0.12
C THR A 144 -5.14 5.77 0.06
N GLU A 145 -6.46 5.86 -0.16
CA GLU A 145 -7.23 7.11 -0.13
C GLU A 145 -7.26 7.71 1.27
N ALA A 146 -7.49 6.90 2.30
CA ALA A 146 -7.46 7.36 3.68
C ALA A 146 -6.12 8.05 3.99
N ASN A 147 -4.99 7.42 3.63
CA ASN A 147 -3.65 8.00 3.81
C ASN A 147 -3.45 9.29 2.99
N TYR A 148 -3.96 9.33 1.76
CA TYR A 148 -3.95 10.54 0.94
C TYR A 148 -4.71 11.67 1.64
N TYR A 149 -5.97 11.44 2.05
CA TYR A 149 -6.78 12.44 2.71
C TYR A 149 -6.16 12.90 4.04
N GLN A 150 -5.60 12.00 4.83
CA GLN A 150 -4.84 12.33 6.04
C GLN A 150 -3.69 13.29 5.75
N THR A 151 -2.89 12.97 4.74
CA THR A 151 -1.70 13.76 4.37
C THR A 151 -2.05 15.19 3.94
N PHE A 152 -3.25 15.40 3.41
CA PHE A 152 -3.76 16.71 3.01
C PHE A 152 -4.73 17.34 4.04
N GLY A 153 -4.84 16.77 5.24
CA GLY A 153 -5.66 17.32 6.32
C GLY A 153 -7.17 17.21 6.10
N MET A 154 -7.60 16.35 5.18
CA MET A 154 -9.02 16.10 4.87
C MET A 154 -9.57 15.01 5.79
N THR A 155 -9.64 15.31 7.10
CA THR A 155 -9.96 14.34 8.14
C THR A 155 -11.29 13.62 7.90
N ASP A 156 -12.36 14.35 7.53
CA ASP A 156 -13.69 13.78 7.34
C ASP A 156 -13.68 12.71 6.22
N LYS A 157 -13.01 12.99 5.10
CA LYS A 157 -12.89 12.04 3.99
C LYS A 157 -12.06 10.81 4.37
N SER A 158 -11.02 11.01 5.16
CA SER A 158 -10.24 9.88 5.68
C SER A 158 -11.08 8.99 6.58
N LEU A 159 -11.85 9.58 7.49
CA LEU A 159 -12.79 8.86 8.37
C LEU A 159 -13.87 8.11 7.57
N GLU A 160 -14.36 8.70 6.48
CA GLU A 160 -15.31 8.03 5.59
C GLU A 160 -14.72 6.76 4.97
N CYS A 161 -13.47 6.82 4.47
CA CYS A 161 -12.77 5.64 3.96
C CYS A 161 -12.63 4.54 5.03
N TYR A 162 -12.24 4.91 6.25
CA TYR A 162 -12.14 3.95 7.35
C TYR A 162 -13.50 3.36 7.74
N ASN A 163 -14.57 4.16 7.77
CA ASN A 163 -15.92 3.66 8.06
C ASN A 163 -16.35 2.60 7.04
N ILE A 164 -16.09 2.81 5.75
CA ILE A 164 -16.37 1.82 4.71
C ILE A 164 -15.55 0.54 4.94
N LEU A 165 -14.26 0.68 5.28
CA LEU A 165 -13.39 -0.45 5.62
C LEU A 165 -13.91 -1.23 6.84
N PHE A 166 -14.33 -0.54 7.91
CA PHE A 166 -14.94 -1.17 9.08
C PHE A 166 -16.18 -1.98 8.71
N GLN A 167 -17.08 -1.41 7.90
CA GLN A 167 -18.29 -2.11 7.46
C GLN A 167 -17.96 -3.38 6.65
N LYS A 168 -17.05 -3.28 5.67
CA LYS A 168 -16.61 -4.43 4.87
C LYS A 168 -15.97 -5.52 5.74
N ARG A 169 -15.04 -5.16 6.61
CA ARG A 169 -14.31 -6.11 7.46
C ARG A 169 -15.19 -6.72 8.54
N SER A 170 -16.16 -5.96 9.07
CA SER A 170 -17.15 -6.47 10.02
C SER A 170 -18.06 -7.50 9.34
N ALA A 171 -18.51 -7.24 8.12
CA ALA A 171 -19.29 -8.21 7.34
C ALA A 171 -18.49 -9.50 7.05
N GLY A 172 -17.18 -9.38 6.80
CA GLY A 172 -16.25 -10.49 6.61
C GLY A 172 -15.75 -11.15 7.91
N LYS A 173 -16.13 -10.64 9.10
CA LYS A 173 -15.63 -11.07 10.42
C LYS A 173 -14.09 -10.97 10.54
N ASP A 174 -13.47 -10.00 9.87
CA ASP A 174 -12.02 -9.77 9.90
C ASP A 174 -11.61 -8.93 11.11
N GLU A 175 -11.54 -9.59 12.29
CA GLU A 175 -11.14 -8.92 13.55
C GLU A 175 -9.76 -8.26 13.44
N LYS A 176 -8.80 -8.90 12.73
CA LYS A 176 -7.43 -8.36 12.58
C LYS A 176 -7.42 -7.09 11.73
N GLY A 177 -8.19 -7.08 10.66
CA GLY A 177 -8.33 -5.92 9.80
C GLY A 177 -9.00 -4.75 10.50
N ILE A 178 -10.03 -5.01 11.33
CA ILE A 178 -10.68 -4.01 12.17
C ILE A 178 -9.70 -3.43 13.20
N ASP A 179 -8.95 -4.29 13.89
CA ASP A 179 -7.90 -3.90 14.85
C ASP A 179 -6.87 -2.97 14.18
N GLN A 180 -6.43 -3.30 12.97
CA GLN A 180 -5.48 -2.47 12.22
C GLN A 180 -6.09 -1.11 11.86
N CYS A 181 -7.35 -1.04 11.42
CA CYS A 181 -8.02 0.24 11.15
C CYS A 181 -8.02 1.16 12.36
N TYR A 182 -8.37 0.65 13.55
CA TYR A 182 -8.34 1.47 14.77
C TYR A 182 -6.94 1.98 15.09
N LYS A 183 -5.91 1.14 14.95
CA LYS A 183 -4.50 1.52 15.17
C LYS A 183 -4.04 2.59 14.20
N ASP A 184 -4.40 2.47 12.93
CA ASP A 184 -4.04 3.46 11.89
C ASP A 184 -4.69 4.82 12.16
N MET A 185 -5.98 4.83 12.51
CA MET A 185 -6.71 6.05 12.85
C MET A 185 -6.16 6.71 14.11
N LEU A 186 -5.83 5.91 15.13
CA LEU A 186 -5.27 6.41 16.38
C LEU A 186 -3.88 7.00 16.14
N GLY A 187 -3.02 6.28 15.41
CA GLY A 187 -1.68 6.75 15.03
C GLY A 187 -1.73 8.06 14.25
N TYR A 188 -2.67 8.20 13.32
CA TYR A 188 -2.89 9.46 12.62
C TYR A 188 -3.27 10.60 13.57
N ALA A 189 -4.23 10.37 14.48
CA ALA A 189 -4.67 11.38 15.42
C ALA A 189 -3.52 11.86 16.33
N GLU A 190 -2.67 10.94 16.77
CA GLU A 190 -1.50 11.23 17.60
C GLU A 190 -0.42 11.99 16.84
N GLN A 191 -0.08 11.58 15.63
CA GLN A 191 0.91 12.25 14.78
C GLN A 191 0.54 13.70 14.43
N ASN A 192 -0.77 13.99 14.33
CA ASN A 192 -1.27 15.32 14.02
C ASN A 192 -1.65 16.13 15.26
N ASN A 193 -1.33 15.65 16.46
CA ASN A 193 -1.70 16.27 17.75
C ASN A 193 -3.21 16.55 17.85
N ASN A 194 -4.05 15.72 17.24
CA ASN A 194 -5.51 15.84 17.29
C ASN A 194 -6.05 15.11 18.52
N ALA A 195 -5.89 15.71 19.68
CA ALA A 195 -6.29 15.10 20.95
C ALA A 195 -7.78 14.71 21.01
N PRO A 196 -8.76 15.51 20.54
CA PRO A 196 -10.15 15.09 20.52
C PRO A 196 -10.39 13.82 19.70
N LEU A 197 -9.80 13.71 18.51
CA LEU A 197 -9.92 12.53 17.67
C LEU A 197 -9.23 11.32 18.33
N ALA A 198 -8.04 11.48 18.91
CA ALA A 198 -7.32 10.42 19.60
C ALA A 198 -8.15 9.85 20.77
N ILE A 199 -8.76 10.71 21.58
CA ILE A 199 -9.62 10.30 22.70
C ILE A 199 -10.85 9.53 22.18
N ALA A 200 -11.52 10.04 21.14
CA ALA A 200 -12.68 9.39 20.55
C ALA A 200 -12.32 8.01 19.99
N MET A 201 -11.22 7.90 19.26
CA MET A 201 -10.75 6.63 18.68
C MET A 201 -10.33 5.63 19.75
N ARG A 202 -9.64 6.05 20.81
CA ARG A 202 -9.29 5.17 21.94
C ARG A 202 -10.54 4.60 22.59
N LYS A 203 -11.54 5.44 22.83
CA LYS A 203 -12.82 5.01 23.44
C LYS A 203 -13.53 3.97 22.56
N LEU A 204 -13.64 4.21 21.26
CA LEU A 204 -14.24 3.27 20.31
C LEU A 204 -13.46 1.96 20.23
N TYR A 205 -12.14 2.03 20.17
CA TYR A 205 -11.28 0.86 20.12
C TYR A 205 -11.40 0.00 21.38
N THR A 206 -11.37 0.61 22.57
CA THR A 206 -11.56 -0.11 23.85
C THR A 206 -12.93 -0.78 23.88
N SER A 207 -13.99 -0.06 23.53
CA SER A 207 -15.35 -0.61 23.48
C SER A 207 -15.47 -1.81 22.54
N TRP A 208 -14.82 -1.72 21.36
CA TRP A 208 -14.79 -2.84 20.42
C TRP A 208 -14.01 -4.03 20.98
N GLN A 209 -12.82 -3.82 21.57
CA GLN A 209 -12.04 -4.88 22.21
C GLN A 209 -12.82 -5.59 23.32
N ASP A 210 -13.53 -4.85 24.15
CA ASP A 210 -14.35 -5.40 25.22
C ASP A 210 -15.51 -6.25 24.67
N SER A 211 -16.14 -5.80 23.58
CA SER A 211 -17.18 -6.59 22.91
C SER A 211 -16.65 -7.92 22.36
N ILE A 212 -15.45 -7.94 21.74
CA ILE A 212 -14.81 -9.16 21.25
C ILE A 212 -14.45 -10.11 22.40
N LYS A 213 -13.91 -9.58 23.50
CA LYS A 213 -13.63 -10.39 24.70
C LYS A 213 -14.90 -11.01 25.26
N ALA A 214 -15.97 -10.25 25.39
CA ALA A 214 -17.24 -10.75 25.90
C ALA A 214 -17.78 -11.91 25.04
N VAL A 215 -17.73 -11.78 23.70
CA VAL A 215 -18.16 -12.86 22.78
C VAL A 215 -17.28 -14.10 22.94
N LYS A 216 -15.94 -13.93 23.04
CA LYS A 216 -15.03 -15.08 23.24
C LYS A 216 -15.32 -15.80 24.54
N THR A 217 -15.45 -15.06 25.63
CA THR A 217 -15.78 -15.62 26.96
C THR A 217 -17.11 -16.38 26.94
N ALA A 218 -18.17 -15.82 26.32
CA ALA A 218 -19.45 -16.50 26.18
C ALA A 218 -19.35 -17.80 25.39
N ASN A 219 -18.57 -17.81 24.29
CA ASN A 219 -18.35 -19.01 23.48
C ASN A 219 -17.58 -20.10 24.26
N GLU A 220 -16.57 -19.70 25.05
CA GLU A 220 -15.82 -20.62 25.92
C GLU A 220 -16.73 -21.27 26.97
N LEU A 221 -17.57 -20.47 27.64
CA LEU A 221 -18.54 -20.96 28.60
C LEU A 221 -19.54 -21.94 27.98
N ASN A 222 -20.09 -21.62 26.81
CA ASN A 222 -20.99 -22.53 26.09
C ASN A 222 -20.29 -23.84 25.72
N THR A 223 -19.03 -23.78 25.30
CA THR A 223 -18.23 -24.98 24.97
C THR A 223 -17.99 -25.86 26.21
N LEU A 224 -17.68 -25.25 27.35
CA LEU A 224 -17.50 -25.95 28.63
C LEU A 224 -18.80 -26.60 29.09
N GLN A 225 -19.93 -25.89 28.99
CA GLN A 225 -21.23 -26.42 29.32
C GLN A 225 -21.59 -27.65 28.46
N GLN A 226 -21.40 -27.58 27.15
CA GLN A 226 -21.65 -28.70 26.24
C GLN A 226 -20.78 -29.92 26.57
N LYS A 227 -19.48 -29.70 26.90
CA LYS A 227 -18.60 -30.78 27.33
C LYS A 227 -19.08 -31.46 28.63
N TYR A 228 -19.52 -30.64 29.59
CA TYR A 228 -20.06 -31.13 30.86
C TYR A 228 -21.31 -31.98 30.63
N GLU A 229 -22.29 -31.51 29.86
CA GLU A 229 -23.51 -32.24 29.53
C GLU A 229 -23.23 -33.55 28.79
N THR A 230 -22.21 -33.57 27.91
CA THR A 230 -21.80 -34.79 27.19
C THR A 230 -21.11 -35.80 28.11
N SER A 231 -20.42 -35.35 29.15
CA SER A 231 -19.72 -36.20 30.12
C SER A 231 -20.67 -36.82 31.15
N GLN A 232 -21.88 -36.33 31.29
CA GLN A 232 -22.91 -36.86 32.20
C GLN A 232 -23.82 -37.92 31.55
N LYS A 233 -23.70 -38.15 30.26
CA LYS A 233 -24.40 -39.19 29.48
C LYS A 233 -23.55 -40.43 29.33
#